data_5741886d30d6a2ca9de2b8c22aa9d094
#
_entry.id   5741886d30d6a2ca9de2b8c22aa9d094
#
_cell.length_a   1.000
_cell.length_b   1.000
_cell.length_c   1.000
_cell.angle_alpha   90.00
_cell.angle_beta   90.00
_cell.angle_gamma   90.00
#
_symmetry.space_group_name_H-M   'P 1'
#
loop_
_entity.id
_entity.type
_entity.pdbx_description
1 polymer ?
#
loop_
_entity_poly.entity_id
_entity_poly.type
_entity_poly.pdbx_seq_one_letter_code
_entity_poly.pdbx_strand_id
1 'polypeptide(L)'
;MFAPVGDLVLPALAALDRGGTLAIAGIHLTDIPPLNYERHLFQERQLRSVTSNTRADAREFLGFAAEHRLAVTVHPYPLDAADQALRDLKAGAFDGAAVLIP
;
A
#
# COMPACT_ATOMS: atom_id res chain seq x y z
N MET A 1 1.77 4.76 -3.43
CA MET A 1 2.97 3.91 -3.12
C MET A 1 2.68 3.10 -1.87
N PHE A 2 2.84 1.78 -1.94
CA PHE A 2 2.64 0.85 -0.81
C PHE A 2 3.95 0.27 -0.28
N ALA A 3 5.04 0.38 -1.05
CA ALA A 3 6.35 -0.13 -0.64
C ALA A 3 6.87 0.63 0.61
N PRO A 4 7.38 -0.08 1.62
CA PRO A 4 7.82 0.52 2.90
C PRO A 4 9.27 1.05 2.84
N VAL A 5 9.68 1.60 1.70
CA VAL A 5 11.07 2.02 1.45
C VAL A 5 11.10 3.50 1.07
N GLY A 6 11.67 4.33 1.94
CA GLY A 6 11.77 5.78 1.77
C GLY A 6 12.58 6.20 0.54
N ASP A 7 13.62 5.46 0.18
CA ASP A 7 14.43 5.73 -1.00
C ASP A 7 13.64 5.74 -2.31
N LEU A 8 12.51 5.02 -2.36
CA LEU A 8 11.62 4.99 -3.53
C LEU A 8 10.81 6.29 -3.71
N VAL A 9 10.73 7.14 -2.70
CA VAL A 9 9.98 8.40 -2.77
C VAL A 9 10.59 9.33 -3.81
N LEU A 10 11.91 9.45 -3.86
CA LEU A 10 12.59 10.36 -4.78
C LEU A 10 12.39 9.98 -6.25
N PRO A 11 12.65 8.74 -6.68
CA PRO A 11 12.38 8.34 -8.05
C PRO A 11 10.89 8.38 -8.41
N ALA A 12 10.00 8.07 -7.46
CA ALA A 12 8.56 8.16 -7.69
C ALA A 12 8.10 9.61 -7.91
N LEU A 13 8.58 10.58 -7.11
CA LEU A 13 8.31 12.00 -7.34
C LEU A 13 8.87 12.50 -8.68
N ALA A 14 10.08 12.05 -9.03
CA ALA A 14 10.71 12.45 -10.29
C ALA A 14 9.96 11.92 -11.53
N ALA A 15 9.27 10.79 -11.39
CA ALA A 15 8.48 10.18 -12.45
C ALA A 15 7.08 10.80 -12.63
N LEU A 16 6.62 11.63 -11.69
CA LEU A 16 5.33 12.31 -11.81
C LEU A 16 5.38 13.40 -12.88
N ASP A 17 4.27 13.59 -13.55
CA ASP A 17 4.04 14.76 -14.37
C ASP A 17 3.80 16.02 -13.51
N ARG A 18 3.66 17.17 -14.13
CA ARG A 18 3.31 18.45 -13.51
C ARG A 18 2.05 18.34 -12.68
N GLY A 19 2.02 18.88 -11.48
CA GLY A 19 0.88 18.82 -10.57
C GLY A 19 0.57 17.42 -10.02
N GLY A 20 1.36 16.41 -10.37
CA GLY A 20 1.15 15.04 -9.94
C GLY A 20 1.30 14.85 -8.43
N THR A 21 0.58 13.88 -7.87
CA THR A 21 0.61 13.57 -6.44
C THR A 21 1.17 12.17 -6.20
N LEU A 22 2.20 12.07 -5.37
CA LEU A 22 2.64 10.80 -4.79
C LEU A 22 1.93 10.57 -3.47
N ALA A 23 0.97 9.65 -3.45
CA ALA A 23 0.29 9.20 -2.23
C ALA A 23 1.03 8.00 -1.62
N ILE A 24 1.45 8.13 -0.37
CA ILE A 24 2.09 7.05 0.41
C ILE A 24 1.04 6.44 1.33
N ALA A 25 0.69 5.19 1.08
CA ALA A 25 -0.30 4.43 1.85
C ALA A 25 0.33 3.36 2.76
N GLY A 26 1.65 3.20 2.73
CA GLY A 26 2.35 2.31 3.66
C GLY A 26 2.35 2.87 5.08
N ILE A 27 2.01 2.03 6.08
CA ILE A 27 2.01 2.41 7.50
C ILE A 27 3.44 2.57 8.03
N HIS A 28 4.34 1.70 7.59
CA HIS A 28 5.76 1.75 7.92
C HIS A 28 6.55 2.18 6.70
N LEU A 29 7.31 3.24 6.84
CA LEU A 29 8.23 3.72 5.82
C LEU A 29 9.57 4.02 6.48
N THR A 30 10.66 3.62 5.84
CA THR A 30 12.00 4.10 6.27
C THR A 30 12.11 5.59 5.99
N ASP A 31 13.09 6.25 6.59
CA ASP A 31 13.31 7.68 6.37
C ASP A 31 13.42 8.02 4.88
N ILE A 32 12.83 9.16 4.50
CA ILE A 32 12.95 9.68 3.15
C ILE A 32 14.27 10.43 3.05
N PRO A 33 15.13 10.11 2.07
CA PRO A 33 16.38 10.83 1.87
C PRO A 33 16.16 12.33 1.61
N PRO A 34 17.17 13.18 1.79
CA PRO A 34 17.09 14.59 1.40
C PRO A 34 16.66 14.73 -0.06
N LEU A 35 15.64 15.56 -0.29
CA LEU A 35 15.10 15.73 -1.62
C LEU A 35 15.62 17.04 -2.24
N ASN A 36 15.91 17.01 -3.53
CA ASN A 36 16.21 18.20 -4.31
C ASN A 36 14.89 18.85 -4.75
N TYR A 37 14.66 20.11 -4.34
CA TYR A 37 13.41 20.82 -4.60
C TYR A 37 13.09 20.93 -6.09
N GLU A 38 14.06 21.36 -6.90
CA GLU A 38 13.86 21.59 -8.33
C GLU A 38 13.47 20.30 -9.05
N ARG A 39 14.16 19.22 -8.74
CA ARG A 39 13.93 17.92 -9.38
C ARG A 39 12.63 17.25 -8.95
N HIS A 40 12.24 17.38 -7.68
CA HIS A 40 11.20 16.54 -7.12
C HIS A 40 9.87 17.26 -6.87
N LEU A 41 9.90 18.57 -6.53
CA LEU A 41 8.69 19.30 -6.12
C LEU A 41 8.37 20.53 -6.99
N PHE A 42 9.37 21.16 -7.62
CA PHE A 42 9.23 22.46 -8.28
C PHE A 42 8.07 22.57 -9.28
N GLN A 43 7.68 21.48 -9.91
CA GLN A 43 6.58 21.46 -10.90
C GLN A 43 5.20 21.18 -10.24
N GLU A 44 4.91 21.80 -9.11
CA GLU A 44 3.65 21.64 -8.36
C GLU A 44 3.37 20.20 -7.93
N ARG A 45 4.40 19.37 -7.87
CA ARG A 45 4.28 18.00 -7.41
C ARG A 45 4.01 17.94 -5.92
N GLN A 46 3.24 16.97 -5.52
CA GLN A 46 2.82 16.80 -4.13
C GLN A 46 3.28 15.44 -3.58
N LEU A 47 3.69 15.47 -2.32
CA LEU A 47 3.92 14.27 -1.52
C LEU A 47 2.88 14.26 -0.39
N ARG A 48 2.06 13.22 -0.32
CA ARG A 48 0.99 13.09 0.68
C ARG A 48 1.02 11.71 1.33
N SER A 49 0.78 11.68 2.63
CA SER A 49 0.51 10.43 3.33
C SER A 49 -0.98 10.13 3.36
N VAL A 50 -1.30 8.83 3.46
CA VAL A 50 -2.65 8.32 3.70
C VAL A 50 -2.61 7.60 5.04
N THR A 51 -3.28 8.14 6.06
CA THR A 51 -3.24 7.57 7.41
C THR A 51 -4.11 6.33 7.51
N SER A 52 -5.36 6.40 7.01
CA SER A 52 -6.31 5.29 7.05
C SER A 52 -7.51 5.62 6.17
N ASN A 53 -8.40 4.65 6.01
CA ASN A 53 -9.68 4.81 5.36
C ASN A 53 -10.77 5.24 6.35
N THR A 54 -11.76 5.97 5.84
CA THR A 54 -12.98 6.31 6.59
C THR A 54 -14.02 5.19 6.45
N ARG A 55 -15.11 5.28 7.23
CA ARG A 55 -16.26 4.39 7.05
C ARG A 55 -16.94 4.58 5.69
N ALA A 56 -16.89 5.80 5.15
CA ALA A 56 -17.40 6.08 3.80
C ALA A 56 -16.58 5.36 2.74
N ASP A 57 -15.25 5.48 2.78
CA ASP A 57 -14.36 4.79 1.86
C ASP A 57 -14.57 3.27 1.88
N ALA A 58 -14.74 2.69 3.09
CA ALA A 58 -15.01 1.27 3.23
C ALA A 58 -16.35 0.85 2.59
N ARG A 59 -17.42 1.65 2.76
CA ARG A 59 -18.71 1.36 2.13
C ARG A 59 -18.65 1.46 0.60
N GLU A 60 -18.00 2.50 0.10
CA GLU A 60 -17.82 2.70 -1.34
C GLU A 60 -16.99 1.56 -1.96
N PHE A 61 -15.89 1.19 -1.31
CA PHE A 61 -15.07 0.07 -1.76
C PHE A 61 -15.81 -1.26 -1.74
N LEU A 62 -16.57 -1.56 -0.69
CA LEU A 62 -17.37 -2.78 -0.62
C LEU A 62 -18.49 -2.81 -1.66
N GLY A 63 -19.13 -1.65 -1.93
CA GLY A 63 -20.08 -1.52 -3.04
C GLY A 63 -19.44 -1.82 -4.38
N PHE A 64 -18.30 -1.20 -4.66
CA PHE A 64 -17.54 -1.47 -5.88
C PHE A 64 -17.11 -2.94 -5.99
N ALA A 65 -16.61 -3.54 -4.91
CA ALA A 65 -16.19 -4.93 -4.89
C ALA A 65 -17.35 -5.93 -5.09
N ALA A 66 -18.56 -5.57 -4.67
CA ALA A 66 -19.77 -6.37 -4.90
C ALA A 66 -20.22 -6.36 -6.37
N GLU A 67 -20.04 -5.22 -7.06
CA GLU A 67 -20.39 -5.06 -8.47
C GLU A 67 -19.30 -5.59 -9.41
N HIS A 68 -18.04 -5.56 -8.98
CA HIS A 68 -16.89 -5.92 -9.79
C HIS A 68 -16.11 -7.06 -9.14
N ARG A 69 -15.91 -8.13 -9.88
CA ARG A 69 -15.10 -9.26 -9.39
C ARG A 69 -13.64 -8.86 -9.27
N LEU A 70 -13.16 -8.70 -8.05
CA LEU A 70 -11.74 -8.47 -7.78
C LEU A 70 -10.97 -9.80 -7.85
N ALA A 71 -9.87 -9.82 -8.59
CA ALA A 71 -8.96 -10.95 -8.63
C ALA A 71 -8.04 -10.91 -7.40
N VAL A 72 -8.39 -11.64 -6.36
CA VAL A 72 -7.59 -11.75 -5.13
C VAL A 72 -7.06 -13.17 -5.01
N THR A 73 -5.74 -13.32 -4.87
CA THR A 73 -5.14 -14.60 -4.51
C THR A 73 -5.29 -14.80 -3.00
N VAL A 74 -5.95 -15.90 -2.61
CA VAL A 74 -6.25 -16.20 -1.22
C VAL A 74 -5.64 -17.54 -0.83
N HIS A 75 -4.94 -17.54 0.32
CA HIS A 75 -4.41 -18.75 0.97
C HIS A 75 -5.19 -18.99 2.28
N PRO A 76 -6.12 -19.97 2.30
CA PRO A 76 -6.91 -20.27 3.49
C PRO A 76 -6.06 -21.04 4.52
N TYR A 77 -6.18 -20.63 5.77
CA TYR A 77 -5.63 -21.32 6.94
C TYR A 77 -6.76 -21.59 7.94
N PRO A 78 -6.76 -22.73 8.64
CA PRO A 78 -7.63 -22.91 9.78
C PRO A 78 -7.36 -21.83 10.86
N LEU A 79 -8.36 -21.43 11.61
CA LEU A 79 -8.22 -20.39 12.64
C LEU A 79 -7.15 -20.76 13.69
N ASP A 80 -7.06 -22.04 14.07
CA ASP A 80 -6.04 -22.55 15.00
C ASP A 80 -4.62 -22.60 14.43
N ALA A 81 -4.46 -22.41 13.11
CA ALA A 81 -3.17 -22.28 12.43
C ALA A 81 -2.73 -20.82 12.22
N ALA A 82 -3.28 -19.86 12.95
CA ALA A 82 -2.93 -18.43 12.83
C ALA A 82 -1.42 -18.15 12.97
N ASP A 83 -0.76 -18.84 13.91
CA ASP A 83 0.68 -18.74 14.11
C ASP A 83 1.49 -19.21 12.89
N GLN A 84 1.00 -20.24 12.20
CA GLN A 84 1.63 -20.73 10.99
C GLN A 84 1.46 -19.71 9.85
N ALA A 85 0.25 -19.16 9.68
CA ALA A 85 -0.01 -18.12 8.69
C ALA A 85 0.90 -16.90 8.87
N LEU A 86 1.15 -16.46 10.11
CA LEU A 86 2.07 -15.37 10.42
C LEU A 86 3.54 -15.71 10.11
N ARG A 87 3.97 -16.94 10.40
CA ARG A 87 5.32 -17.39 10.04
C ARG A 87 5.52 -17.42 8.53
N ASP A 88 4.55 -17.94 7.80
CA ASP A 88 4.59 -18.03 6.34
C ASP A 88 4.57 -16.65 5.69
N LEU A 89 3.76 -15.71 6.21
CA LEU A 89 3.76 -14.32 5.79
C LEU A 89 5.14 -13.67 6.00
N LYS A 90 5.73 -13.86 7.18
CA LYS A 90 7.07 -13.33 7.49
C LYS A 90 8.15 -13.92 6.60
N ALA A 91 8.02 -15.18 6.22
CA ALA A 91 8.94 -15.87 5.33
C ALA A 91 8.73 -15.55 3.84
N GLY A 92 7.65 -14.84 3.48
CA GLY A 92 7.26 -14.61 2.08
C GLY A 92 6.90 -15.91 1.36
N ALA A 93 6.31 -16.88 2.06
CA ALA A 93 6.03 -18.21 1.54
C ALA A 93 4.83 -18.26 0.57
N PHE A 94 4.08 -17.17 0.43
CA PHE A 94 2.96 -17.07 -0.50
C PHE A 94 2.79 -15.65 -1.02
N ASP A 95 2.17 -15.51 -2.21
CA ASP A 95 1.71 -14.25 -2.78
C ASP A 95 0.22 -14.08 -2.49
N GLY A 96 -0.22 -12.84 -2.22
CA GLY A 96 -1.62 -12.53 -1.95
C GLY A 96 -1.95 -12.43 -0.47
N ALA A 97 -3.11 -12.92 -0.05
CA ALA A 97 -3.64 -12.75 1.29
C ALA A 97 -3.82 -14.09 2.01
N ALA A 98 -3.26 -14.24 3.21
CA ALA A 98 -3.64 -15.31 4.12
C ALA A 98 -4.99 -14.97 4.77
N VAL A 99 -5.93 -15.92 4.75
CA VAL A 99 -7.25 -15.78 5.35
C VAL A 99 -7.47 -16.88 6.37
N LEU A 100 -7.74 -16.50 7.62
CA LEU A 100 -8.10 -17.44 8.67
C LEU A 100 -9.58 -17.80 8.56
N ILE A 101 -9.88 -19.08 8.51
CA ILE A 101 -11.24 -19.60 8.39
C ILE A 101 -11.59 -20.32 9.70
N PRO A 102 -12.73 -19.94 10.35
CA PRO A 102 -13.22 -20.60 11.57
C PRO A 102 -13.53 -22.07 11.37
#